data_02f789cae49939d4f4376b9e5344123f
#
_entry.id   02f789cae49939d4f4376b9e5344123f
#
_cell.length_a   1.000
_cell.length_b   1.000
_cell.length_c   1.000
_cell.angle_alpha   90.00
_cell.angle_beta   90.00
_cell.angle_gamma   90.00
#
_symmetry.space_group_name_H-M   'P 1'
#
loop_
_entity.id
_entity.type
_entity.pdbx_description
1 polymer ?
#
loop_
_entity_poly.entity_id
_entity_poly.type
_entity_poly.pdbx_seq_one_letter_code
_entity_poly.pdbx_strand_id
1 'polypeptide(L)'
;MKYLFLSLVLLAIFPDSFSQSVYGLKECIGIGLERNFSLLVARNNETIASNNFTPGNAGYLPSLSLNSSYSGTLTDSKQKMTDGSTNSASGVYNTTSANSVSLGWTLFDGFSVRTTYKKLGELKKQGELNTRLAAENLVSEIISGYYNYIQQIQLLNNMKYAVALSKERLRIDEDRYLLGSGSKLEVLQSRVYLNADSSRLSKQSEVVRSAQVKLNELMAADDVGASFLTQDTAIQVNPTLLYDDLLDQTLSRNTGLLIAAGNRTLSEYDYRIISSRTYPYLNLTSGYSYNMYNYSSSTTKTNAVKGMNYGLTLGFNLFDGFTQRRSIRNATIDMQNKELLYQQLEQGIRADLITIFNAYSNNLRLITLEKQNLSTAAENLDIALERYKLGSLSGIDLREVQKSLLDARESLLSIQYQAKIAEVSLMLISGRIMEYDK
;
A
#
# COMPACT_ATOMS: atom_id res chain seq x y z
N MET A 1 31.16 44.84 37.11
CA MET A 1 30.51 43.51 36.88
C MET A 1 29.07 43.53 36.35
N LYS A 2 28.47 44.69 36.03
CA LYS A 2 27.10 44.76 35.45
C LYS A 2 27.03 44.81 33.92
N TYR A 3 28.16 45.04 33.24
CA TYR A 3 28.24 45.13 31.78
C TYR A 3 28.73 43.85 31.07
N LEU A 4 29.21 42.86 31.85
CA LEU A 4 29.68 41.58 31.29
C LEU A 4 28.53 40.58 31.06
N PHE A 5 27.38 40.80 31.67
CA PHE A 5 26.18 39.94 31.50
C PHE A 5 25.29 40.32 30.29
N LEU A 6 25.46 41.55 29.77
CA LEU A 6 24.66 42.01 28.63
C LEU A 6 25.26 41.59 27.28
N SER A 7 26.55 41.27 27.22
CA SER A 7 27.21 40.80 26.00
C SER A 7 27.06 39.30 25.76
N LEU A 8 26.66 38.51 26.78
CA LEU A 8 26.47 37.06 26.64
C LEU A 8 25.08 36.66 26.15
N VAL A 9 24.09 37.57 26.20
CA VAL A 9 22.72 37.30 25.75
C VAL A 9 22.51 37.63 24.23
N LEU A 10 23.43 38.36 23.62
CA LEU A 10 23.32 38.73 22.22
C LEU A 10 23.92 37.68 21.24
N LEU A 11 24.49 36.58 21.73
CA LEU A 11 25.11 35.53 20.91
C LEU A 11 24.18 34.32 20.66
N ALA A 12 22.93 34.34 21.10
CA ALA A 12 22.03 33.20 21.04
C ALA A 12 20.86 33.39 20.04
N ILE A 13 20.88 34.41 19.18
CA ILE A 13 19.91 34.55 18.10
C ILE A 13 20.66 34.32 16.79
N PHE A 14 21.11 33.07 16.54
CA PHE A 14 21.30 32.63 15.20
C PHE A 14 19.87 32.39 14.64
N PRO A 15 19.43 33.14 13.60
CA PRO A 15 18.25 32.70 12.87
C PRO A 15 18.60 31.32 12.34
N ASP A 16 17.77 30.31 12.64
CA ASP A 16 17.78 29.05 11.91
C ASP A 16 17.77 29.41 10.43
N SER A 17 18.94 29.31 9.80
CA SER A 17 19.04 29.41 8.36
C SER A 17 18.21 28.23 7.85
N PHE A 18 17.00 28.50 7.38
CA PHE A 18 16.20 27.56 6.61
C PHE A 18 17.00 27.23 5.34
N SER A 19 18.00 26.38 5.49
CA SER A 19 18.62 25.73 4.35
C SER A 19 17.54 24.88 3.72
N GLN A 20 17.10 25.24 2.53
CA GLN A 20 16.20 24.40 1.75
C GLN A 20 16.86 23.03 1.61
N SER A 21 16.22 22.01 2.15
CA SER A 21 16.70 20.63 2.05
C SER A 21 16.76 20.25 0.56
N VAL A 22 17.86 19.64 0.14
CA VAL A 22 18.02 19.09 -1.22
C VAL A 22 17.92 17.59 -1.10
N TYR A 23 16.93 17.00 -1.74
CA TYR A 23 16.69 15.56 -1.71
C TYR A 23 17.04 14.89 -3.04
N GLY A 24 17.88 13.84 -2.96
CA GLY A 24 18.06 12.89 -4.06
C GLY A 24 16.96 11.83 -4.09
N LEU A 25 16.81 11.14 -5.22
CA LEU A 25 15.80 10.07 -5.34
C LEU A 25 15.96 8.99 -4.29
N LYS A 26 17.21 8.51 -4.06
CA LYS A 26 17.50 7.49 -3.04
C LYS A 26 17.11 7.95 -1.62
N GLU A 27 17.35 9.19 -1.31
CA GLU A 27 17.00 9.75 -0.01
C GLU A 27 15.48 9.81 0.19
N CYS A 28 14.74 10.24 -0.87
CA CYS A 28 13.27 10.21 -0.83
C CYS A 28 12.72 8.79 -0.64
N ILE A 29 13.30 7.79 -1.31
CA ILE A 29 12.94 6.38 -1.15
C ILE A 29 13.24 5.91 0.27
N GLY A 30 14.43 6.20 0.80
CA GLY A 30 14.84 5.81 2.14
C GLY A 30 13.90 6.36 3.22
N ILE A 31 13.58 7.67 3.15
CA ILE A 31 12.65 8.33 4.08
C ILE A 31 11.25 7.67 3.99
N GLY A 32 10.75 7.45 2.77
CA GLY A 32 9.45 6.82 2.54
C GLY A 32 9.39 5.39 3.09
N LEU A 33 10.42 4.56 2.84
CA LEU A 33 10.50 3.20 3.35
C LEU A 33 10.59 3.14 4.89
N GLU A 34 11.14 4.16 5.53
CA GLU A 34 11.22 4.24 6.99
C GLU A 34 9.91 4.72 7.63
N ARG A 35 9.28 5.76 7.05
CA ARG A 35 8.24 6.55 7.74
C ARG A 35 6.83 6.36 7.20
N ASN A 36 6.64 5.86 5.96
CA ASN A 36 5.33 5.80 5.33
C ASN A 36 4.35 4.95 6.14
N PHE A 37 3.22 5.54 6.52
CA PHE A 37 2.22 4.91 7.39
C PHE A 37 1.62 3.62 6.79
N SER A 38 1.38 3.57 5.48
CA SER A 38 0.83 2.38 4.82
C SER A 38 1.81 1.20 4.90
N LEU A 39 3.11 1.47 4.73
CA LEU A 39 4.15 0.44 4.87
C LEU A 39 4.32 0.00 6.33
N LEU A 40 4.25 0.92 7.30
CA LEU A 40 4.28 0.57 8.73
C LEU A 40 3.10 -0.32 9.11
N VAL A 41 1.90 -0.04 8.60
CA VAL A 41 0.73 -0.92 8.78
C VAL A 41 0.96 -2.30 8.17
N ALA A 42 1.55 -2.38 6.97
CA ALA A 42 1.88 -3.67 6.34
C ALA A 42 2.87 -4.48 7.19
N ARG A 43 3.93 -3.86 7.74
CA ARG A 43 4.88 -4.48 8.68
C ARG A 43 4.22 -4.96 9.97
N ASN A 44 3.27 -4.20 10.50
CA ASN A 44 2.50 -4.63 11.66
C ASN A 44 1.64 -5.87 11.35
N ASN A 45 1.01 -5.92 10.18
CA ASN A 45 0.24 -7.09 9.73
C ASN A 45 1.12 -8.33 9.52
N GLU A 46 2.33 -8.15 9.00
CA GLU A 46 3.35 -9.21 8.92
C GLU A 46 3.71 -9.74 10.32
N THR A 47 3.92 -8.83 11.29
CA THR A 47 4.18 -9.19 12.69
C THR A 47 3.00 -9.97 13.27
N ILE A 48 1.76 -9.58 13.02
CA ILE A 48 0.56 -10.31 13.44
C ILE A 48 0.54 -11.73 12.83
N ALA A 49 0.83 -11.86 11.54
CA ALA A 49 0.90 -13.15 10.87
C ALA A 49 2.02 -14.04 11.48
N SER A 50 3.17 -13.45 11.80
CA SER A 50 4.27 -14.13 12.50
C SER A 50 3.87 -14.58 13.90
N ASN A 51 3.19 -13.73 14.68
CA ASN A 51 2.70 -14.05 16.02
C ASN A 51 1.67 -15.20 15.99
N ASN A 52 0.88 -15.28 14.92
CA ASN A 52 -0.09 -16.37 14.73
C ASN A 52 0.57 -17.70 14.35
N PHE A 53 1.80 -17.73 13.88
CA PHE A 53 2.53 -18.94 13.53
C PHE A 53 3.14 -19.59 14.77
N THR A 54 2.30 -20.21 15.60
CA THR A 54 2.72 -20.92 16.82
C THR A 54 2.10 -22.32 16.89
N PRO A 55 2.76 -23.26 17.56
CA PRO A 55 2.17 -24.58 17.84
C PRO A 55 0.87 -24.49 18.62
N GLY A 56 0.74 -23.51 19.54
CA GLY A 56 -0.48 -23.29 20.32
C GLY A 56 -1.66 -22.93 19.44
N ASN A 57 -1.49 -21.95 18.54
CA ASN A 57 -2.54 -21.52 17.61
C ASN A 57 -2.91 -22.62 16.58
N ALA A 58 -1.98 -23.50 16.25
CA ALA A 58 -2.26 -24.66 15.40
C ALA A 58 -3.05 -25.78 16.12
N GLY A 59 -3.10 -25.76 17.46
CA GLY A 59 -3.79 -26.79 18.26
C GLY A 59 -2.89 -27.92 18.78
N TYR A 60 -1.55 -27.79 18.67
CA TYR A 60 -0.64 -28.81 19.23
C TYR A 60 -0.58 -28.82 20.75
N LEU A 61 -0.85 -27.70 21.40
CA LEU A 61 -0.72 -27.58 22.85
C LEU A 61 -2.07 -27.78 23.53
N PRO A 62 -2.09 -28.34 24.75
CA PRO A 62 -3.30 -28.41 25.53
C PRO A 62 -3.78 -27.03 25.97
N SER A 63 -5.08 -26.91 26.16
CA SER A 63 -5.72 -25.77 26.82
C SER A 63 -5.95 -26.07 28.30
N LEU A 64 -5.72 -25.08 29.16
CA LEU A 64 -6.01 -25.12 30.59
C LEU A 64 -6.96 -23.98 30.91
N SER A 65 -8.12 -24.32 31.52
CA SER A 65 -9.14 -23.35 31.90
C SER A 65 -9.52 -23.48 33.37
N LEU A 66 -9.71 -22.35 34.03
CA LEU A 66 -10.30 -22.24 35.36
C LEU A 66 -11.74 -21.77 35.20
N ASN A 67 -12.67 -22.58 35.71
CA ASN A 67 -14.08 -22.21 35.75
C ASN A 67 -14.55 -22.15 37.21
N SER A 68 -15.18 -21.05 37.56
CA SER A 68 -15.80 -20.83 38.87
C SER A 68 -17.20 -20.33 38.66
N SER A 69 -18.16 -21.01 39.26
CA SER A 69 -19.57 -20.58 39.20
C SER A 69 -20.24 -20.68 40.58
N TYR A 70 -21.13 -19.74 40.82
CA TYR A 70 -22.02 -19.74 41.95
C TYR A 70 -23.45 -19.60 41.42
N SER A 71 -24.30 -20.56 41.78
CA SER A 71 -25.70 -20.58 41.38
C SER A 71 -26.62 -20.88 42.57
N GLY A 72 -27.77 -20.26 42.56
CA GLY A 72 -28.85 -20.51 43.51
C GLY A 72 -30.11 -20.92 42.76
N THR A 73 -30.81 -21.90 43.31
CA THR A 73 -32.12 -22.31 42.81
C THR A 73 -33.16 -22.17 43.90
N LEU A 74 -34.28 -21.54 43.59
CA LEU A 74 -35.48 -21.51 44.45
C LEU A 74 -36.56 -22.32 43.75
N THR A 75 -37.00 -23.42 44.40
CA THR A 75 -37.91 -24.37 43.78
C THR A 75 -39.05 -24.76 44.72
N ASP A 76 -40.24 -24.83 44.17
CA ASP A 76 -41.37 -25.52 44.76
C ASP A 76 -41.51 -26.90 44.07
N SER A 77 -41.59 -27.97 44.85
CA SER A 77 -41.74 -29.31 44.30
C SER A 77 -42.91 -30.01 44.97
N LYS A 78 -43.66 -30.76 44.16
CA LYS A 78 -44.73 -31.66 44.63
C LYS A 78 -44.55 -32.99 43.94
N GLN A 79 -44.16 -34.00 44.72
CA GLN A 79 -43.95 -35.38 44.25
C GLN A 79 -45.02 -36.29 44.77
N LYS A 80 -45.67 -36.99 43.87
CA LYS A 80 -46.65 -38.05 44.24
C LYS A 80 -45.93 -39.38 44.06
N MET A 81 -45.79 -40.09 45.16
CA MET A 81 -45.13 -41.42 45.21
C MET A 81 -46.03 -42.52 44.67
N THR A 82 -45.47 -43.66 44.30
CA THR A 82 -46.20 -44.86 43.82
C THR A 82 -47.09 -45.52 44.90
N ASP A 83 -46.78 -45.26 46.14
CA ASP A 83 -47.60 -45.68 47.28
C ASP A 83 -48.79 -44.79 47.59
N GLY A 84 -48.99 -43.74 46.78
CA GLY A 84 -50.06 -42.70 46.91
C GLY A 84 -49.71 -41.57 47.83
N SER A 85 -48.60 -41.57 48.55
CA SER A 85 -48.17 -40.50 49.40
C SER A 85 -47.72 -39.27 48.55
N THR A 86 -47.91 -38.07 49.10
CA THR A 86 -47.46 -36.81 48.42
C THR A 86 -46.43 -36.10 49.29
N ASN A 87 -45.27 -35.91 48.75
CA ASN A 87 -44.21 -35.07 49.34
C ASN A 87 -44.21 -33.71 48.67
N SER A 88 -44.43 -32.62 49.44
CA SER A 88 -44.37 -31.26 48.91
C SER A 88 -43.39 -30.42 49.70
N ALA A 89 -42.56 -29.70 48.98
CA ALA A 89 -41.60 -28.74 49.54
C ALA A 89 -41.75 -27.43 48.80
N SER A 90 -41.93 -26.33 49.52
CA SER A 90 -42.07 -24.99 48.94
C SER A 90 -40.96 -24.07 49.45
N GLY A 91 -40.49 -23.17 48.61
CA GLY A 91 -39.41 -22.22 48.91
C GLY A 91 -38.06 -22.85 49.18
N VAL A 92 -37.77 -24.00 48.55
CA VAL A 92 -36.48 -24.69 48.72
C VAL A 92 -35.38 -23.92 48.00
N TYR A 93 -34.49 -23.31 48.77
CA TYR A 93 -33.35 -22.55 48.27
C TYR A 93 -32.07 -23.38 48.38
N ASN A 94 -31.52 -23.76 47.23
CA ASN A 94 -30.26 -24.48 47.19
C ASN A 94 -29.19 -23.64 46.50
N THR A 95 -27.95 -23.63 46.96
CA THR A 95 -26.83 -22.96 46.32
C THR A 95 -25.74 -23.98 45.98
N THR A 96 -25.12 -23.75 44.84
CA THR A 96 -23.99 -24.53 44.34
C THR A 96 -22.83 -23.58 44.03
N SER A 97 -21.69 -23.83 44.64
CA SER A 97 -20.41 -23.24 44.22
C SER A 97 -19.61 -24.34 43.55
N ALA A 98 -19.34 -24.17 42.25
CA ALA A 98 -18.57 -25.11 41.45
C ALA A 98 -17.31 -24.46 40.94
N ASN A 99 -16.16 -25.03 41.32
CA ASN A 99 -14.84 -24.52 40.91
C ASN A 99 -14.09 -25.71 40.25
N SER A 100 -13.52 -25.48 39.06
CA SER A 100 -12.79 -26.53 38.35
C SER A 100 -11.65 -25.97 37.54
N VAL A 101 -10.54 -26.71 37.52
CA VAL A 101 -9.47 -26.54 36.53
C VAL A 101 -9.57 -27.68 35.55
N SER A 102 -9.67 -27.35 34.25
CA SER A 102 -9.89 -28.34 33.19
C SER A 102 -8.78 -28.22 32.15
N LEU A 103 -8.17 -29.34 31.79
CA LEU A 103 -7.24 -29.53 30.70
C LEU A 103 -7.94 -30.25 29.54
N GLY A 104 -7.84 -29.66 28.36
CA GLY A 104 -8.30 -30.26 27.11
C GLY A 104 -7.14 -30.36 26.11
N TRP A 105 -6.93 -31.51 25.50
CA TRP A 105 -5.89 -31.74 24.53
C TRP A 105 -6.34 -32.65 23.40
N THR A 106 -6.21 -32.15 22.17
CA THR A 106 -6.43 -32.98 20.97
C THR A 106 -5.15 -33.73 20.65
N LEU A 107 -5.16 -35.05 20.88
CA LEU A 107 -4.02 -35.93 20.62
C LEU A 107 -3.94 -36.32 19.14
N PHE A 108 -5.10 -36.49 18.50
CA PHE A 108 -5.22 -36.79 17.07
C PHE A 108 -6.54 -36.26 16.50
N ASP A 109 -6.49 -35.71 15.28
CA ASP A 109 -7.65 -35.12 14.59
C ASP A 109 -7.59 -35.35 13.05
N GLY A 110 -7.06 -36.51 12.65
CA GLY A 110 -6.88 -36.80 11.23
C GLY A 110 -5.82 -35.94 10.54
N PHE A 111 -4.80 -35.48 11.29
CA PHE A 111 -3.72 -34.61 10.85
C PHE A 111 -4.11 -33.13 10.56
N SER A 112 -5.30 -32.70 11.01
CA SER A 112 -5.76 -31.31 10.86
C SER A 112 -4.82 -30.32 11.56
N VAL A 113 -4.44 -30.56 12.84
CA VAL A 113 -3.49 -29.75 13.60
C VAL A 113 -2.16 -29.58 12.86
N ARG A 114 -1.60 -30.67 12.31
CA ARG A 114 -0.36 -30.62 11.54
C ARG A 114 -0.51 -29.78 10.28
N THR A 115 -1.64 -29.90 9.57
CA THR A 115 -1.93 -29.15 8.35
C THR A 115 -2.17 -27.68 8.67
N THR A 116 -2.87 -27.38 9.77
CA THR A 116 -3.10 -26.03 10.26
C THR A 116 -1.77 -25.33 10.58
N TYR A 117 -0.82 -26.03 11.21
CA TYR A 117 0.52 -25.46 11.44
C TYR A 117 1.23 -25.09 10.13
N LYS A 118 1.16 -25.94 9.10
CA LYS A 118 1.70 -25.63 7.77
C LYS A 118 0.99 -24.45 7.12
N LYS A 119 -0.35 -24.39 7.26
CA LYS A 119 -1.16 -23.27 6.78
C LYS A 119 -0.75 -21.95 7.43
N LEU A 120 -0.55 -21.94 8.76
CA LEU A 120 -0.07 -20.76 9.48
C LEU A 120 1.33 -20.32 9.01
N GLY A 121 2.22 -21.28 8.69
CA GLY A 121 3.52 -20.98 8.10
C GLY A 121 3.41 -20.32 6.71
N GLU A 122 2.46 -20.76 5.89
CA GLU A 122 2.21 -20.14 4.58
C GLU A 122 1.57 -18.76 4.72
N LEU A 123 0.66 -18.55 5.69
CA LEU A 123 0.09 -17.24 6.01
C LEU A 123 1.16 -16.25 6.50
N LYS A 124 2.16 -16.73 7.26
CA LYS A 124 3.32 -15.90 7.63
C LYS A 124 4.09 -15.44 6.38
N LYS A 125 4.42 -16.36 5.46
CA LYS A 125 5.07 -16.00 4.18
C LYS A 125 4.25 -15.02 3.36
N GLN A 126 2.92 -15.17 3.35
CA GLN A 126 2.05 -14.19 2.70
C GLN A 126 2.10 -12.81 3.37
N GLY A 127 2.22 -12.76 4.69
CA GLY A 127 2.48 -11.51 5.42
C GLY A 127 3.75 -10.81 4.91
N GLU A 128 4.86 -11.57 4.82
CA GLU A 128 6.14 -11.08 4.29
C GLU A 128 6.02 -10.58 2.83
N LEU A 129 5.31 -11.33 1.97
CA LEU A 129 5.10 -10.94 0.57
C LEU A 129 4.19 -9.70 0.44
N ASN A 130 3.17 -9.56 1.29
CA ASN A 130 2.31 -8.38 1.29
C ASN A 130 3.06 -7.12 1.74
N THR A 131 3.97 -7.23 2.73
CA THR A 131 4.86 -6.14 3.12
C THR A 131 5.80 -5.77 1.99
N ARG A 132 6.38 -6.76 1.30
CA ARG A 132 7.20 -6.54 0.12
C ARG A 132 6.42 -5.84 -0.99
N LEU A 133 5.21 -6.27 -1.30
CA LEU A 133 4.35 -5.64 -2.31
C LEU A 133 4.04 -4.18 -1.96
N ALA A 134 3.75 -3.90 -0.68
CA ALA A 134 3.52 -2.54 -0.20
C ALA A 134 4.78 -1.66 -0.36
N ALA A 135 5.96 -2.19 -0.06
CA ALA A 135 7.23 -1.49 -0.25
C ALA A 135 7.53 -1.25 -1.74
N GLU A 136 7.34 -2.25 -2.61
CA GLU A 136 7.53 -2.14 -4.06
C GLU A 136 6.60 -1.07 -4.66
N ASN A 137 5.33 -1.03 -4.28
CA ASN A 137 4.38 -0.02 -4.71
C ASN A 137 4.77 1.38 -4.23
N LEU A 138 5.13 1.53 -2.95
CA LEU A 138 5.56 2.80 -2.38
C LEU A 138 6.80 3.35 -3.11
N VAL A 139 7.80 2.51 -3.38
CA VAL A 139 9.00 2.91 -4.13
C VAL A 139 8.62 3.37 -5.53
N SER A 140 7.73 2.65 -6.22
CA SER A 140 7.22 3.06 -7.54
C SER A 140 6.49 4.40 -7.50
N GLU A 141 5.66 4.63 -6.48
CA GLU A 141 4.94 5.91 -6.29
C GLU A 141 5.90 7.06 -5.99
N ILE A 142 6.91 6.86 -5.15
CA ILE A 142 7.93 7.87 -4.84
C ILE A 142 8.74 8.22 -6.08
N ILE A 143 9.21 7.23 -6.86
CA ILE A 143 9.95 7.47 -8.09
C ILE A 143 9.09 8.26 -9.07
N SER A 144 7.84 7.85 -9.26
CA SER A 144 6.89 8.52 -10.16
C SER A 144 6.60 9.94 -9.71
N GLY A 145 6.40 10.16 -8.40
CA GLY A 145 6.18 11.48 -7.79
C GLY A 145 7.41 12.38 -7.90
N TYR A 146 8.61 11.84 -7.69
CA TYR A 146 9.88 12.56 -7.80
C TYR A 146 10.11 13.08 -9.23
N TYR A 147 9.97 12.21 -10.23
CA TYR A 147 10.11 12.62 -11.63
C TYR A 147 8.96 13.49 -12.14
N ASN A 148 7.74 13.31 -11.60
CA ASN A 148 6.65 14.26 -11.84
C ASN A 148 7.01 15.65 -11.32
N TYR A 149 7.52 15.76 -10.10
CA TYR A 149 7.93 17.06 -9.53
C TYR A 149 9.00 17.72 -10.37
N ILE A 150 10.02 16.98 -10.83
CA ILE A 150 11.04 17.49 -11.78
C ILE A 150 10.40 17.99 -13.08
N GLN A 151 9.47 17.21 -13.66
CA GLN A 151 8.75 17.62 -14.87
C GLN A 151 8.00 18.94 -14.65
N GLN A 152 7.27 19.07 -13.54
CA GLN A 152 6.51 20.29 -13.25
C GLN A 152 7.41 21.52 -13.05
N ILE A 153 8.60 21.36 -12.44
CA ILE A 153 9.59 22.43 -12.34
C ILE A 153 10.10 22.85 -13.72
N GLN A 154 10.38 21.89 -14.62
CA GLN A 154 10.83 22.19 -15.97
C GLN A 154 9.74 22.90 -16.79
N LEU A 155 8.46 22.49 -16.65
CA LEU A 155 7.32 23.19 -17.24
C LEU A 155 7.18 24.61 -16.68
N LEU A 156 7.38 24.80 -15.37
CA LEU A 156 7.40 26.15 -14.77
C LEU A 156 8.49 27.04 -15.41
N ASN A 157 9.68 26.50 -15.64
CA ASN A 157 10.76 27.21 -16.29
C ASN A 157 10.40 27.54 -17.75
N ASN A 158 9.70 26.65 -18.47
CA ASN A 158 9.18 26.96 -19.80
C ASN A 158 8.15 28.09 -19.76
N MET A 159 7.25 28.15 -18.76
CA MET A 159 6.30 29.27 -18.61
C MET A 159 6.99 30.56 -18.24
N LYS A 160 8.05 30.54 -17.40
CA LYS A 160 8.88 31.73 -17.14
C LYS A 160 9.52 32.26 -18.43
N TYR A 161 10.04 31.35 -19.26
CA TYR A 161 10.59 31.71 -20.58
C TYR A 161 9.52 32.32 -21.51
N ALA A 162 8.33 31.73 -21.58
CA ALA A 162 7.20 32.23 -22.35
C ALA A 162 6.83 33.70 -21.95
N VAL A 163 6.75 33.94 -20.62
CA VAL A 163 6.49 35.31 -20.10
C VAL A 163 7.60 36.28 -20.48
N ALA A 164 8.87 35.83 -20.42
CA ALA A 164 10.00 36.69 -20.85
C ALA A 164 9.92 37.06 -22.34
N LEU A 165 9.60 36.10 -23.21
CA LEU A 165 9.38 36.36 -24.64
C LEU A 165 8.20 37.32 -24.89
N SER A 166 7.10 37.16 -24.17
CA SER A 166 5.92 38.02 -24.30
C SER A 166 6.19 39.44 -23.79
N LYS A 167 7.02 39.61 -22.75
CA LYS A 167 7.47 40.92 -22.25
C LYS A 167 8.34 41.64 -23.30
N GLU A 168 9.30 40.94 -23.89
CA GLU A 168 10.18 41.49 -24.92
C GLU A 168 9.39 41.90 -26.16
N ARG A 169 8.43 41.08 -26.58
CA ARG A 169 7.53 41.43 -27.68
C ARG A 169 6.72 42.70 -27.38
N LEU A 170 6.10 42.79 -26.18
CA LEU A 170 5.37 44.00 -25.80
C LEU A 170 6.26 45.24 -25.84
N ARG A 171 7.51 45.14 -25.35
CA ARG A 171 8.48 46.22 -25.40
C ARG A 171 8.75 46.67 -26.84
N ILE A 172 9.00 45.75 -27.77
CA ILE A 172 9.23 46.04 -29.19
C ILE A 172 8.00 46.73 -29.81
N ASP A 173 6.79 46.28 -29.52
CA ASP A 173 5.56 46.86 -30.05
C ASP A 173 5.28 48.25 -29.47
N GLU A 174 5.57 48.48 -28.19
CA GLU A 174 5.48 49.82 -27.56
C GLU A 174 6.49 50.81 -28.19
N ASP A 175 7.75 50.37 -28.37
CA ASP A 175 8.79 51.21 -29.05
C ASP A 175 8.39 51.57 -30.48
N ARG A 176 7.86 50.61 -31.26
CA ARG A 176 7.39 50.88 -32.63
C ARG A 176 6.18 51.81 -32.67
N TYR A 177 5.25 51.67 -31.75
CA TYR A 177 4.10 52.58 -31.65
C TYR A 177 4.56 54.00 -31.34
N LEU A 178 5.50 54.19 -30.40
CA LEU A 178 6.08 55.51 -30.07
C LEU A 178 6.81 56.14 -31.24
N LEU A 179 7.48 55.31 -32.05
CA LEU A 179 8.20 55.80 -33.27
C LEU A 179 7.28 55.99 -34.49
N GLY A 180 5.97 55.70 -34.36
CA GLY A 180 5.00 55.82 -35.43
C GLY A 180 5.05 54.70 -36.48
N SER A 181 5.85 53.64 -36.28
CA SER A 181 6.02 52.51 -37.20
C SER A 181 5.18 51.30 -36.82
N GLY A 182 4.45 51.33 -35.68
CA GLY A 182 3.56 50.31 -35.19
C GLY A 182 2.17 50.82 -34.87
N SER A 183 1.23 49.91 -34.70
CA SER A 183 -0.18 50.24 -34.38
C SER A 183 -0.49 50.02 -32.88
N LYS A 184 -1.46 50.79 -32.36
CA LYS A 184 -1.98 50.59 -31.00
C LYS A 184 -2.62 49.20 -30.84
N LEU A 185 -3.14 48.64 -31.92
CA LEU A 185 -3.73 47.28 -31.93
C LEU A 185 -2.67 46.23 -31.59
N GLU A 186 -1.46 46.31 -32.16
CA GLU A 186 -0.35 45.39 -31.89
C GLU A 186 0.07 45.45 -30.42
N VAL A 187 0.21 46.66 -29.86
CA VAL A 187 0.51 46.85 -28.42
C VAL A 187 -0.55 46.19 -27.52
N LEU A 188 -1.84 46.43 -27.84
CA LEU A 188 -2.93 45.80 -27.04
C LEU A 188 -2.95 44.28 -27.16
N GLN A 189 -2.71 43.74 -28.35
CA GLN A 189 -2.60 42.27 -28.55
C GLN A 189 -1.43 41.69 -27.77
N SER A 190 -0.26 42.30 -27.81
CA SER A 190 0.91 41.84 -27.08
C SER A 190 0.70 41.89 -25.56
N ARG A 191 -0.04 42.88 -25.05
CA ARG A 191 -0.42 42.97 -23.65
C ARG A 191 -1.38 41.85 -23.26
N VAL A 192 -2.35 41.49 -24.12
CA VAL A 192 -3.25 40.36 -23.91
C VAL A 192 -2.47 39.04 -23.83
N TYR A 193 -1.51 38.81 -24.72
CA TYR A 193 -0.66 37.62 -24.71
C TYR A 193 0.21 37.55 -23.46
N LEU A 194 0.82 38.65 -23.03
CA LEU A 194 1.60 38.72 -21.80
C LEU A 194 0.74 38.35 -20.57
N ASN A 195 -0.48 38.87 -20.49
CA ASN A 195 -1.40 38.55 -19.40
C ASN A 195 -1.80 37.09 -19.41
N ALA A 196 -2.05 36.49 -20.59
CA ALA A 196 -2.38 35.07 -20.74
C ALA A 196 -1.21 34.19 -20.32
N ASP A 197 0.02 34.49 -20.73
CA ASP A 197 1.21 33.72 -20.35
C ASP A 197 1.54 33.87 -18.85
N SER A 198 1.33 35.08 -18.28
CA SER A 198 1.46 35.31 -16.82
C SER A 198 0.45 34.54 -16.03
N SER A 199 -0.80 34.41 -16.51
CA SER A 199 -1.82 33.58 -15.90
C SER A 199 -1.45 32.09 -15.92
N ARG A 200 -0.90 31.58 -17.04
CA ARG A 200 -0.41 30.18 -17.15
C ARG A 200 0.75 29.93 -16.20
N LEU A 201 1.70 30.89 -16.09
CA LEU A 201 2.79 30.77 -15.12
C LEU A 201 2.29 30.66 -13.69
N SER A 202 1.30 31.48 -13.31
CA SER A 202 0.70 31.38 -11.96
C SER A 202 0.05 30.03 -11.69
N LYS A 203 -0.72 29.50 -12.65
CA LYS A 203 -1.32 28.15 -12.56
C LYS A 203 -0.27 27.05 -12.44
N GLN A 204 0.81 27.15 -13.25
CA GLN A 204 1.89 26.15 -13.18
C GLN A 204 2.63 26.18 -11.84
N SER A 205 2.76 27.34 -11.21
CA SER A 205 3.34 27.46 -9.86
C SER A 205 2.52 26.69 -8.81
N GLU A 206 1.20 26.69 -8.94
CA GLU A 206 0.32 25.91 -8.08
C GLU A 206 0.49 24.39 -8.31
N VAL A 207 0.60 23.96 -9.58
CA VAL A 207 0.83 22.54 -9.93
C VAL A 207 2.16 22.05 -9.36
N VAL A 208 3.23 22.85 -9.44
CA VAL A 208 4.52 22.51 -8.81
C VAL A 208 4.37 22.32 -7.31
N ARG A 209 3.66 23.23 -6.63
CA ARG A 209 3.43 23.11 -5.19
C ARG A 209 2.62 21.87 -4.84
N SER A 210 1.59 21.55 -5.62
CA SER A 210 0.79 20.34 -5.42
C SER A 210 1.62 19.05 -5.60
N ALA A 211 2.49 19.01 -6.60
CA ALA A 211 3.40 17.88 -6.82
C ALA A 211 4.40 17.71 -5.65
N GLN A 212 4.89 18.82 -5.10
CA GLN A 212 5.77 18.84 -3.93
C GLN A 212 5.06 18.30 -2.67
N VAL A 213 3.84 18.77 -2.39
CA VAL A 213 3.02 18.30 -1.26
C VAL A 213 2.77 16.79 -1.39
N LYS A 214 2.47 16.32 -2.61
CA LYS A 214 2.25 14.88 -2.86
C LYS A 214 3.50 14.05 -2.57
N LEU A 215 4.68 14.52 -2.93
CA LEU A 215 5.92 13.80 -2.64
C LEU A 215 6.22 13.79 -1.14
N ASN A 216 6.00 14.91 -0.42
CA ASN A 216 6.10 14.98 1.04
C ASN A 216 5.13 14.01 1.73
N GLU A 217 3.90 13.89 1.23
CA GLU A 217 2.91 12.90 1.73
C GLU A 217 3.44 11.47 1.59
N LEU A 218 3.99 11.11 0.42
CA LEU A 218 4.54 9.77 0.19
C LEU A 218 5.73 9.48 1.11
N MET A 219 6.57 10.46 1.40
CA MET A 219 7.68 10.36 2.34
C MET A 219 7.23 10.41 3.82
N ALA A 220 5.95 10.67 4.10
CA ALA A 220 5.44 10.97 5.44
C ALA A 220 6.28 12.03 6.17
N ALA A 221 6.57 13.14 5.47
CA ALA A 221 7.30 14.27 6.02
C ALA A 221 6.50 14.93 7.16
N ASP A 222 7.19 15.39 8.22
CA ASP A 222 6.57 16.03 9.38
C ASP A 222 5.79 17.30 8.99
N ASP A 223 6.29 18.07 8.03
CA ASP A 223 5.59 19.17 7.38
C ASP A 223 5.38 18.84 5.89
N VAL A 224 4.17 18.44 5.53
CA VAL A 224 3.80 18.14 4.15
C VAL A 224 3.85 19.38 3.24
N GLY A 225 3.83 20.59 3.80
CA GLY A 225 3.93 21.86 3.08
C GLY A 225 5.38 22.36 2.91
N ALA A 226 6.35 21.71 3.53
CA ALA A 226 7.76 22.11 3.47
C ALA A 226 8.28 22.14 2.04
N SER A 227 9.03 23.20 1.69
CA SER A 227 9.68 23.32 0.38
C SER A 227 11.07 22.70 0.39
N PHE A 228 11.38 21.95 -0.67
CA PHE A 228 12.69 21.35 -0.90
C PHE A 228 13.10 21.48 -2.36
N LEU A 229 14.36 21.23 -2.65
CA LEU A 229 14.90 21.12 -4.01
C LEU A 229 15.23 19.65 -4.30
N THR A 230 15.15 19.28 -5.58
CA THR A 230 15.64 17.96 -6.03
C THR A 230 17.10 18.08 -6.47
N GLN A 231 17.88 17.03 -6.18
CA GLN A 231 19.25 16.95 -6.66
C GLN A 231 19.28 16.81 -8.20
N ASP A 232 18.35 16.02 -8.75
CA ASP A 232 18.22 15.83 -10.18
C ASP A 232 17.42 16.97 -10.81
N THR A 233 17.88 17.44 -11.96
CA THR A 233 17.22 18.49 -12.74
C THR A 233 16.67 17.99 -14.08
N ALA A 234 16.97 16.74 -14.47
CA ALA A 234 16.58 16.14 -15.73
C ALA A 234 16.07 14.71 -15.55
N ILE A 235 15.16 14.30 -16.43
CA ILE A 235 14.62 12.95 -16.46
C ILE A 235 15.53 12.09 -17.34
N GLN A 236 16.26 11.17 -16.72
CA GLN A 236 17.08 10.18 -17.42
C GLN A 236 16.35 8.86 -17.50
N VAL A 237 16.30 8.27 -18.68
CA VAL A 237 15.66 6.97 -18.97
C VAL A 237 16.74 5.96 -19.33
N ASN A 238 16.70 4.79 -18.72
CA ASN A 238 17.60 3.69 -19.10
C ASN A 238 17.15 3.09 -20.44
N PRO A 239 17.97 3.08 -21.50
CA PRO A 239 17.57 2.59 -22.80
C PRO A 239 17.84 1.08 -23.03
N THR A 240 18.33 0.34 -22.01
CA THR A 240 18.91 -1.00 -22.18
C THR A 240 18.03 -2.15 -21.71
N LEU A 241 16.75 -1.89 -21.36
CA LEU A 241 15.85 -2.96 -20.92
C LEU A 241 15.48 -3.88 -22.09
N LEU A 242 15.63 -5.20 -21.89
CA LEU A 242 15.30 -6.25 -22.86
C LEU A 242 14.04 -6.99 -22.45
N TYR A 243 13.16 -7.27 -23.43
CA TYR A 243 11.87 -7.90 -23.16
C TYR A 243 12.01 -9.31 -22.57
N ASP A 244 12.89 -10.14 -23.14
CA ASP A 244 13.04 -11.54 -22.72
C ASP A 244 13.57 -11.64 -21.28
N ASP A 245 14.53 -10.80 -20.89
CA ASP A 245 15.04 -10.74 -19.52
C ASP A 245 13.96 -10.30 -18.54
N LEU A 246 13.14 -9.32 -18.93
CA LEU A 246 12.02 -8.84 -18.12
C LEU A 246 10.94 -9.91 -17.96
N LEU A 247 10.64 -10.68 -19.00
CA LEU A 247 9.63 -11.75 -18.96
C LEU A 247 10.06 -12.85 -17.96
N ASP A 248 11.30 -13.34 -18.06
CA ASP A 248 11.81 -14.37 -17.17
C ASP A 248 11.82 -13.92 -15.70
N GLN A 249 12.22 -12.67 -15.46
CA GLN A 249 12.20 -12.08 -14.12
C GLN A 249 10.78 -11.87 -13.61
N THR A 250 9.87 -11.40 -14.45
CA THR A 250 8.45 -11.20 -14.08
C THR A 250 7.84 -12.52 -13.61
N LEU A 251 8.01 -13.61 -14.38
CA LEU A 251 7.43 -14.90 -14.03
C LEU A 251 8.01 -15.51 -12.76
N SER A 252 9.26 -15.20 -12.43
CA SER A 252 9.96 -15.78 -11.27
C SER A 252 9.89 -14.89 -10.02
N ARG A 253 9.77 -13.57 -10.15
CA ARG A 253 9.98 -12.62 -9.04
C ARG A 253 8.78 -11.71 -8.75
N ASN A 254 7.80 -11.65 -9.65
CA ASN A 254 6.63 -10.78 -9.44
C ASN A 254 5.91 -11.14 -8.14
N THR A 255 5.86 -10.19 -7.21
CA THR A 255 5.31 -10.41 -5.86
C THR A 255 3.84 -10.78 -5.89
N GLY A 256 3.05 -10.26 -6.83
CA GLY A 256 1.65 -10.62 -7.02
C GLY A 256 1.47 -12.10 -7.43
N LEU A 257 2.32 -12.62 -8.33
CA LEU A 257 2.31 -14.03 -8.71
C LEU A 257 2.72 -14.94 -7.54
N LEU A 258 3.71 -14.54 -6.74
CA LEU A 258 4.11 -15.28 -5.55
C LEU A 258 2.99 -15.35 -4.51
N ILE A 259 2.25 -14.27 -4.29
CA ILE A 259 1.07 -14.22 -3.43
C ILE A 259 -0.03 -15.15 -3.97
N ALA A 260 -0.29 -15.10 -5.27
CA ALA A 260 -1.31 -15.98 -5.90
C ALA A 260 -0.92 -17.46 -5.81
N ALA A 261 0.35 -17.81 -5.97
CA ALA A 261 0.86 -19.17 -5.75
C ALA A 261 0.70 -19.61 -4.30
N GLY A 262 0.94 -18.72 -3.33
CA GLY A 262 0.66 -18.97 -1.91
C GLY A 262 -0.83 -19.21 -1.64
N ASN A 263 -1.73 -18.47 -2.30
CA ASN A 263 -3.18 -18.69 -2.19
C ASN A 263 -3.61 -20.07 -2.70
N ARG A 264 -2.97 -20.60 -3.74
CA ARG A 264 -3.17 -21.99 -4.20
C ARG A 264 -2.78 -22.97 -3.10
N THR A 265 -1.59 -22.80 -2.53
CA THR A 265 -1.08 -23.65 -1.44
C THR A 265 -2.00 -23.58 -0.22
N LEU A 266 -2.53 -22.41 0.13
CA LEU A 266 -3.50 -22.26 1.23
C LEU A 266 -4.79 -23.04 0.96
N SER A 267 -5.32 -22.99 -0.24
CA SER A 267 -6.54 -23.75 -0.60
C SER A 267 -6.32 -25.29 -0.54
N GLU A 268 -5.10 -25.76 -0.87
CA GLU A 268 -4.73 -27.16 -0.66
C GLU A 268 -4.72 -27.56 0.82
N TYR A 269 -4.20 -26.67 1.69
CA TYR A 269 -4.26 -26.92 3.13
C TYR A 269 -5.70 -26.89 3.65
N ASP A 270 -6.55 -26.00 3.17
CA ASP A 270 -7.97 -25.98 3.52
C ASP A 270 -8.70 -27.26 3.10
N TYR A 271 -8.46 -27.74 1.88
CA TYR A 271 -8.95 -29.05 1.44
C TYR A 271 -8.51 -30.17 2.37
N ARG A 272 -7.21 -30.22 2.76
CA ARG A 272 -6.68 -31.25 3.65
C ARG A 272 -7.28 -31.16 5.05
N ILE A 273 -7.49 -29.95 5.60
CA ILE A 273 -8.14 -29.74 6.90
C ILE A 273 -9.59 -30.16 6.85
N ILE A 274 -10.31 -29.87 5.76
CA ILE A 274 -11.69 -30.35 5.58
C ILE A 274 -11.71 -31.87 5.46
N SER A 275 -10.81 -32.45 4.67
CA SER A 275 -10.72 -33.90 4.46
C SER A 275 -10.32 -34.66 5.72
N SER A 276 -9.57 -34.04 6.63
CA SER A 276 -9.16 -34.68 7.90
C SER A 276 -10.33 -35.10 8.78
N ARG A 277 -11.47 -34.43 8.66
CA ARG A 277 -12.70 -34.77 9.42
C ARG A 277 -13.31 -36.10 9.03
N THR A 278 -12.82 -36.77 8.00
CA THR A 278 -13.17 -38.15 7.64
C THR A 278 -12.40 -39.20 8.46
N TYR A 279 -11.42 -38.78 9.25
CA TYR A 279 -10.67 -39.67 10.16
C TYR A 279 -11.23 -39.60 11.56
N PRO A 280 -10.94 -40.61 12.41
CA PRO A 280 -11.26 -40.54 13.82
C PRO A 280 -10.47 -39.43 14.52
N TYR A 281 -10.98 -38.96 15.66
CA TYR A 281 -10.27 -38.03 16.53
C TYR A 281 -10.07 -38.64 17.92
N LEU A 282 -9.01 -38.19 18.60
CA LEU A 282 -8.66 -38.62 19.94
C LEU A 282 -8.40 -37.41 20.81
N ASN A 283 -9.25 -37.23 21.84
CA ASN A 283 -9.13 -36.12 22.79
C ASN A 283 -8.81 -36.65 24.19
N LEU A 284 -7.85 -35.99 24.84
CA LEU A 284 -7.57 -36.16 26.27
C LEU A 284 -8.22 -35.03 27.04
N THR A 285 -8.98 -35.35 28.05
CA THR A 285 -9.51 -34.41 29.04
C THR A 285 -9.05 -34.78 30.43
N SER A 286 -8.69 -33.82 31.25
CA SER A 286 -8.38 -34.02 32.65
C SER A 286 -8.79 -32.77 33.44
N GLY A 287 -9.14 -32.96 34.70
CA GLY A 287 -9.51 -31.82 35.52
C GLY A 287 -9.53 -32.12 37.00
N TYR A 288 -9.50 -31.10 37.80
CA TYR A 288 -9.72 -31.14 39.21
C TYR A 288 -10.87 -30.20 39.57
N SER A 289 -11.87 -30.71 40.30
CA SER A 289 -13.04 -29.93 40.69
C SER A 289 -13.21 -29.90 42.21
N TYR A 290 -13.69 -28.78 42.72
CA TYR A 290 -14.19 -28.61 44.08
C TYR A 290 -15.56 -27.97 44.02
N ASN A 291 -16.58 -28.73 44.41
CA ASN A 291 -17.97 -28.31 44.38
C ASN A 291 -18.53 -28.31 45.78
N MET A 292 -19.20 -27.23 46.16
CA MET A 292 -19.91 -27.10 47.43
C MET A 292 -21.39 -26.86 47.19
N TYR A 293 -22.19 -27.74 47.74
CA TYR A 293 -23.66 -27.71 47.65
C TYR A 293 -24.22 -27.36 49.00
N ASN A 294 -25.10 -26.37 49.10
CA ASN A 294 -25.85 -26.04 50.30
C ASN A 294 -27.34 -26.28 50.00
N TYR A 295 -27.97 -27.00 50.86
CA TYR A 295 -29.39 -27.40 50.74
C TYR A 295 -30.20 -26.79 51.87
N SER A 296 -31.32 -26.14 51.57
CA SER A 296 -32.20 -25.58 52.58
C SER A 296 -33.21 -26.56 53.13
N SER A 297 -33.53 -27.62 52.36
CA SER A 297 -34.57 -28.62 52.73
C SER A 297 -34.06 -30.03 52.38
N SER A 298 -33.06 -30.50 53.12
CA SER A 298 -32.51 -31.85 52.99
C SER A 298 -31.94 -32.33 54.31
N THR A 299 -31.83 -33.64 54.50
CA THR A 299 -31.12 -34.24 55.65
C THR A 299 -29.63 -33.89 55.68
N THR A 300 -29.07 -33.57 54.52
CA THR A 300 -27.70 -33.05 54.36
C THR A 300 -27.75 -31.55 54.14
N LYS A 301 -27.19 -30.73 55.04
CA LYS A 301 -27.20 -29.29 54.94
C LYS A 301 -26.12 -28.78 53.96
N THR A 302 -24.95 -29.38 53.98
CA THR A 302 -23.82 -29.05 53.12
C THR A 302 -23.16 -30.33 52.60
N ASN A 303 -22.77 -30.30 51.33
CA ASN A 303 -21.99 -31.39 50.71
C ASN A 303 -20.83 -30.77 49.94
N ALA A 304 -19.59 -31.13 50.30
CA ALA A 304 -18.38 -30.70 49.61
C ALA A 304 -17.76 -31.91 48.88
N VAL A 305 -17.66 -31.81 47.58
CA VAL A 305 -17.11 -32.85 46.71
C VAL A 305 -15.86 -32.28 46.03
N LYS A 306 -14.74 -32.97 46.18
CA LYS A 306 -13.50 -32.67 45.48
C LYS A 306 -12.96 -33.93 44.81
N GLY A 307 -12.40 -33.77 43.64
CA GLY A 307 -11.87 -34.94 42.94
C GLY A 307 -11.19 -34.59 41.64
N MET A 308 -10.40 -35.51 41.15
CA MET A 308 -9.76 -35.48 39.84
C MET A 308 -10.55 -36.36 38.88
N ASN A 309 -10.77 -35.84 37.66
CA ASN A 309 -11.33 -36.61 36.57
C ASN A 309 -10.32 -36.63 35.41
N TYR A 310 -10.29 -37.71 34.69
CA TYR A 310 -9.53 -37.88 33.45
C TYR A 310 -10.34 -38.72 32.49
N GLY A 311 -10.18 -38.44 31.18
CA GLY A 311 -10.91 -39.16 30.15
C GLY A 311 -10.16 -39.11 28.83
N LEU A 312 -10.25 -40.22 28.10
CA LEU A 312 -9.76 -40.33 26.73
C LEU A 312 -10.98 -40.63 25.85
N THR A 313 -11.25 -39.73 24.90
CA THR A 313 -12.40 -39.85 24.00
C THR A 313 -11.90 -40.10 22.58
N LEU A 314 -12.19 -41.29 22.05
CA LEU A 314 -12.05 -41.67 20.66
C LEU A 314 -13.41 -41.47 19.98
N GLY A 315 -13.49 -40.59 18.97
CA GLY A 315 -14.73 -40.37 18.22
C GLY A 315 -14.50 -40.54 16.72
N PHE A 316 -15.54 -40.99 16.04
CA PHE A 316 -15.58 -41.11 14.59
C PHE A 316 -17.00 -40.83 14.10
N ASN A 317 -17.14 -39.93 13.14
CA ASN A 317 -18.44 -39.58 12.59
C ASN A 317 -18.84 -40.57 11.49
N LEU A 318 -19.80 -41.46 11.79
CA LEU A 318 -20.25 -42.50 10.88
C LEU A 318 -21.16 -41.97 9.77
N PHE A 319 -22.01 -41.02 10.08
CA PHE A 319 -22.93 -40.39 9.12
C PHE A 319 -23.34 -39.00 9.58
N ASP A 320 -23.25 -38.04 8.66
CA ASP A 320 -23.51 -36.62 8.90
C ASP A 320 -24.49 -36.02 7.87
N GLY A 321 -25.33 -36.82 7.22
CA GLY A 321 -26.23 -36.38 6.17
C GLY A 321 -25.49 -35.91 4.91
N PHE A 322 -24.33 -36.50 4.57
CA PHE A 322 -23.47 -36.19 3.44
C PHE A 322 -22.83 -34.79 3.50
N THR A 323 -22.89 -34.11 4.64
CA THR A 323 -22.33 -32.75 4.81
C THR A 323 -20.83 -32.74 4.56
N GLN A 324 -20.09 -33.73 5.08
CA GLN A 324 -18.64 -33.83 4.87
C GLN A 324 -18.28 -34.06 3.40
N ARG A 325 -19.02 -34.91 2.72
CA ARG A 325 -18.82 -35.21 1.29
C ARG A 325 -19.05 -33.95 0.46
N ARG A 326 -20.09 -33.15 0.76
CA ARG A 326 -20.36 -31.85 0.13
C ARG A 326 -19.23 -30.87 0.40
N SER A 327 -18.73 -30.77 1.66
CA SER A 327 -17.65 -29.87 2.04
C SER A 327 -16.35 -30.19 1.31
N ILE A 328 -15.99 -31.46 1.16
CA ILE A 328 -14.82 -31.91 0.39
C ILE A 328 -14.97 -31.51 -1.08
N ARG A 329 -16.16 -31.76 -1.68
CA ARG A 329 -16.42 -31.38 -3.08
C ARG A 329 -16.29 -29.87 -3.29
N ASN A 330 -16.83 -29.06 -2.37
CA ASN A 330 -16.74 -27.61 -2.45
C ASN A 330 -15.28 -27.14 -2.30
N ALA A 331 -14.50 -27.72 -1.40
CA ALA A 331 -13.07 -27.41 -1.24
C ALA A 331 -12.25 -27.79 -2.49
N THR A 332 -12.61 -28.89 -3.18
CA THR A 332 -11.99 -29.25 -4.46
C THR A 332 -12.26 -28.19 -5.54
N ILE A 333 -13.50 -27.67 -5.59
CA ILE A 333 -13.87 -26.60 -6.52
C ILE A 333 -13.13 -25.31 -6.17
N ASP A 334 -12.96 -24.99 -4.87
CA ASP A 334 -12.21 -23.80 -4.46
C ASP A 334 -10.73 -23.88 -4.86
N MET A 335 -10.09 -25.06 -4.73
CA MET A 335 -8.73 -25.30 -5.26
C MET A 335 -8.66 -25.05 -6.77
N GLN A 336 -9.65 -25.53 -7.54
CA GLN A 336 -9.72 -25.27 -8.98
C GLN A 336 -9.88 -23.78 -9.28
N ASN A 337 -10.72 -23.08 -8.52
CA ASN A 337 -10.88 -21.63 -8.65
C ASN A 337 -9.58 -20.86 -8.36
N LYS A 338 -8.81 -21.25 -7.33
CA LYS A 338 -7.51 -20.61 -7.04
C LYS A 338 -6.48 -20.86 -8.15
N GLU A 339 -6.50 -22.04 -8.77
CA GLU A 339 -5.67 -22.33 -9.95
C GLU A 339 -6.05 -21.43 -11.14
N LEU A 340 -7.35 -21.30 -11.46
CA LEU A 340 -7.82 -20.45 -12.54
C LEU A 340 -7.51 -18.97 -12.29
N LEU A 341 -7.63 -18.49 -11.04
CA LEU A 341 -7.26 -17.14 -10.66
C LEU A 341 -5.75 -16.87 -10.80
N TYR A 342 -4.91 -17.87 -10.49
CA TYR A 342 -3.47 -17.77 -10.73
C TYR A 342 -3.16 -17.63 -12.23
N GLN A 343 -3.77 -18.49 -13.07
CA GLN A 343 -3.59 -18.45 -14.53
C GLN A 343 -4.11 -17.15 -15.14
N GLN A 344 -5.25 -16.65 -14.66
CA GLN A 344 -5.81 -15.36 -15.08
C GLN A 344 -4.85 -14.21 -14.74
N LEU A 345 -4.29 -14.20 -13.52
CA LEU A 345 -3.33 -13.18 -13.09
C LEU A 345 -2.05 -13.25 -13.92
N GLU A 346 -1.50 -14.46 -14.16
CA GLU A 346 -0.32 -14.65 -14.99
C GLU A 346 -0.54 -14.12 -16.41
N GLN A 347 -1.69 -14.44 -17.01
CA GLN A 347 -2.05 -13.93 -18.33
C GLN A 347 -2.16 -12.41 -18.35
N GLY A 348 -2.78 -11.82 -17.32
CA GLY A 348 -2.89 -10.37 -17.18
C GLY A 348 -1.52 -9.70 -17.09
N ILE A 349 -0.65 -10.21 -16.22
CA ILE A 349 0.72 -9.70 -16.05
C ILE A 349 1.54 -9.81 -17.35
N ARG A 350 1.41 -10.88 -18.11
CA ARG A 350 2.05 -11.01 -19.43
C ARG A 350 1.55 -9.97 -20.42
N ALA A 351 0.24 -9.71 -20.44
CA ALA A 351 -0.37 -8.69 -21.30
C ALA A 351 0.08 -7.27 -20.91
N ASP A 352 0.13 -6.98 -19.61
CA ASP A 352 0.63 -5.71 -19.08
C ASP A 352 2.09 -5.51 -19.43
N LEU A 353 2.94 -6.53 -19.25
CA LEU A 353 4.37 -6.47 -19.62
C LEU A 353 4.55 -6.12 -21.09
N ILE A 354 3.82 -6.77 -22.01
CA ILE A 354 3.87 -6.48 -23.45
C ILE A 354 3.46 -5.03 -23.73
N THR A 355 2.36 -4.60 -23.13
CA THR A 355 1.80 -3.26 -23.35
C THR A 355 2.76 -2.18 -22.85
N ILE A 356 3.30 -2.34 -21.65
CA ILE A 356 4.24 -1.38 -21.04
C ILE A 356 5.56 -1.36 -21.81
N PHE A 357 6.08 -2.53 -22.23
CA PHE A 357 7.31 -2.61 -23.01
C PHE A 357 7.17 -1.94 -24.38
N ASN A 358 6.03 -2.11 -25.05
CA ASN A 358 5.74 -1.44 -26.31
C ASN A 358 5.69 0.09 -26.13
N ALA A 359 5.04 0.56 -25.06
CA ALA A 359 5.00 1.99 -24.72
C ALA A 359 6.40 2.53 -24.43
N TYR A 360 7.21 1.81 -23.62
CA TYR A 360 8.60 2.16 -23.31
C TYR A 360 9.43 2.29 -24.59
N SER A 361 9.42 1.26 -25.44
CA SER A 361 10.20 1.22 -26.68
C SER A 361 9.77 2.32 -27.67
N ASN A 362 8.48 2.60 -27.75
CA ASN A 362 7.96 3.68 -28.58
C ASN A 362 8.40 5.06 -28.06
N ASN A 363 8.29 5.29 -26.74
CA ASN A 363 8.68 6.54 -26.12
C ASN A 363 10.18 6.81 -26.29
N LEU A 364 11.04 5.81 -26.21
CA LEU A 364 12.47 5.98 -26.51
C LEU A 364 12.73 6.49 -27.93
N ARG A 365 11.99 6.00 -28.94
CA ARG A 365 12.09 6.49 -30.31
C ARG A 365 11.55 7.91 -30.45
N LEU A 366 10.43 8.20 -29.79
CA LEU A 366 9.84 9.53 -29.78
C LEU A 366 10.73 10.58 -29.10
N ILE A 367 11.49 10.25 -28.06
CA ILE A 367 12.47 11.17 -27.43
C ILE A 367 13.49 11.66 -28.48
N THR A 368 13.95 10.79 -29.35
CA THR A 368 14.90 11.17 -30.40
C THR A 368 14.27 12.11 -31.40
N LEU A 369 13.05 11.85 -31.83
CA LEU A 369 12.29 12.71 -32.76
C LEU A 369 11.99 14.08 -32.15
N GLU A 370 11.53 14.12 -30.89
CA GLU A 370 11.18 15.37 -30.21
C GLU A 370 12.42 16.22 -29.88
N LYS A 371 13.58 15.62 -29.67
CA LYS A 371 14.85 16.39 -29.58
C LYS A 371 15.19 17.09 -30.87
N GLN A 372 14.99 16.42 -32.01
CA GLN A 372 15.18 17.04 -33.33
C GLN A 372 14.18 18.16 -33.58
N ASN A 373 12.88 17.89 -33.26
CA ASN A 373 11.82 18.88 -33.38
C ASN A 373 12.09 20.14 -32.54
N LEU A 374 12.53 19.96 -31.29
CA LEU A 374 12.89 21.04 -30.39
C LEU A 374 14.06 21.88 -30.95
N SER A 375 15.09 21.22 -31.49
CA SER A 375 16.23 21.93 -32.12
C SER A 375 15.78 22.79 -33.28
N THR A 376 14.94 22.26 -34.18
CA THR A 376 14.40 22.98 -35.33
C THR A 376 13.48 24.13 -34.90
N ALA A 377 12.62 23.92 -33.89
CA ALA A 377 11.74 24.95 -33.37
C ALA A 377 12.52 26.12 -32.71
N ALA A 378 13.63 25.81 -32.03
CA ALA A 378 14.49 26.81 -31.42
C ALA A 378 15.16 27.70 -32.50
N GLU A 379 15.75 27.10 -33.54
CA GLU A 379 16.35 27.80 -34.66
C GLU A 379 15.30 28.67 -35.38
N ASN A 380 14.11 28.15 -35.62
CA ASN A 380 13.01 28.88 -36.21
C ASN A 380 12.60 30.10 -35.39
N LEU A 381 12.59 30.02 -34.06
CA LEU A 381 12.28 31.13 -33.18
C LEU A 381 13.36 32.22 -33.28
N ASP A 382 14.65 31.83 -33.30
CA ASP A 382 15.75 32.80 -33.42
C ASP A 382 15.65 33.62 -34.71
N ILE A 383 15.42 32.97 -35.85
CA ILE A 383 15.20 33.60 -37.14
C ILE A 383 13.95 34.50 -37.11
N ALA A 384 12.85 34.01 -36.54
CA ALA A 384 11.59 34.75 -36.47
C ALA A 384 11.72 36.04 -35.62
N LEU A 385 12.46 35.98 -34.50
CA LEU A 385 12.73 37.14 -33.65
C LEU A 385 13.50 38.22 -34.37
N GLU A 386 14.56 37.85 -35.12
CA GLU A 386 15.33 38.82 -35.90
C GLU A 386 14.48 39.46 -37.00
N ARG A 387 13.71 38.67 -37.75
CA ARG A 387 12.79 39.22 -38.78
C ARG A 387 11.72 40.13 -38.17
N TYR A 388 11.23 39.77 -36.96
CA TYR A 388 10.25 40.60 -36.26
C TYR A 388 10.85 41.93 -35.83
N LYS A 389 12.08 41.98 -35.30
CA LYS A 389 12.79 43.21 -34.97
C LYS A 389 12.99 44.12 -36.18
N LEU A 390 13.23 43.51 -37.34
CA LEU A 390 13.38 44.25 -38.62
C LEU A 390 12.04 44.70 -39.27
N GLY A 391 10.90 44.31 -38.68
CA GLY A 391 9.58 44.63 -39.21
C GLY A 391 9.12 43.77 -40.40
N SER A 392 9.85 42.72 -40.75
CA SER A 392 9.58 41.83 -41.88
C SER A 392 8.76 40.57 -41.50
N LEU A 393 8.29 40.45 -40.25
CA LEU A 393 7.41 39.38 -39.77
C LEU A 393 6.24 39.99 -39.00
N SER A 394 5.04 39.41 -39.12
CA SER A 394 3.88 39.87 -38.37
C SER A 394 3.94 39.38 -36.90
N GLY A 395 3.29 40.13 -36.02
CA GLY A 395 3.20 39.67 -34.60
C GLY A 395 2.41 38.37 -34.41
N ILE A 396 1.49 38.05 -35.32
CA ILE A 396 0.76 36.79 -35.29
C ILE A 396 1.67 35.61 -35.65
N ASP A 397 2.47 35.78 -36.71
CA ASP A 397 3.43 34.75 -37.16
C ASP A 397 4.52 34.52 -36.08
N LEU A 398 5.04 35.56 -35.46
CA LEU A 398 5.98 35.41 -34.33
C LEU A 398 5.34 34.63 -33.17
N ARG A 399 4.07 34.92 -32.84
CA ARG A 399 3.36 34.19 -31.77
C ARG A 399 3.21 32.69 -32.08
N GLU A 400 2.94 32.33 -33.32
CA GLU A 400 2.84 30.94 -33.74
C GLU A 400 4.18 30.23 -33.63
N VAL A 401 5.29 30.85 -34.02
CA VAL A 401 6.64 30.29 -33.85
C VAL A 401 7.02 30.18 -32.38
N GLN A 402 6.69 31.16 -31.54
CA GLN A 402 6.89 31.08 -30.09
C GLN A 402 6.10 29.90 -29.48
N LYS A 403 4.85 29.74 -29.88
CA LYS A 403 4.01 28.65 -29.43
C LYS A 403 4.58 27.31 -29.87
N SER A 404 5.01 27.14 -31.11
CA SER A 404 5.63 25.93 -31.63
C SER A 404 6.85 25.49 -30.82
N LEU A 405 7.72 26.44 -30.40
CA LEU A 405 8.83 26.11 -29.51
C LEU A 405 8.38 25.65 -28.14
N LEU A 406 7.39 26.33 -27.54
CA LEU A 406 6.88 25.93 -26.20
C LEU A 406 6.22 24.57 -26.26
N ASP A 407 5.42 24.28 -27.29
CA ASP A 407 4.79 23.00 -27.53
C ASP A 407 5.83 21.88 -27.73
N ALA A 408 6.91 22.13 -28.49
CA ALA A 408 8.01 21.16 -28.67
C ALA A 408 8.77 20.87 -27.36
N ARG A 409 8.98 21.90 -26.50
CA ARG A 409 9.57 21.68 -25.16
C ARG A 409 8.66 20.88 -24.27
N GLU A 410 7.37 21.16 -24.25
CA GLU A 410 6.37 20.44 -23.46
C GLU A 410 6.23 18.98 -23.92
N SER A 411 6.18 18.74 -25.25
CA SER A 411 6.15 17.40 -25.84
C SER A 411 7.34 16.57 -25.43
N LEU A 412 8.57 17.12 -25.56
CA LEU A 412 9.78 16.39 -25.15
C LEU A 412 9.74 16.03 -23.66
N LEU A 413 9.38 16.96 -22.76
CA LEU A 413 9.27 16.70 -21.34
C LEU A 413 8.21 15.64 -21.01
N SER A 414 7.07 15.72 -21.69
CA SER A 414 5.98 14.74 -21.53
C SER A 414 6.43 13.34 -21.92
N ILE A 415 7.10 13.18 -23.06
CA ILE A 415 7.57 11.89 -23.55
C ILE A 415 8.72 11.34 -22.69
N GLN A 416 9.63 12.19 -22.21
CA GLN A 416 10.67 11.78 -21.26
C GLN A 416 10.06 11.24 -19.97
N TYR A 417 9.06 11.91 -19.42
CA TYR A 417 8.34 11.46 -18.23
C TYR A 417 7.59 10.16 -18.50
N GLN A 418 6.84 10.06 -19.61
CA GLN A 418 6.12 8.82 -19.97
C GLN A 418 7.08 7.63 -20.17
N ALA A 419 8.25 7.85 -20.78
CA ALA A 419 9.28 6.82 -20.92
C ALA A 419 9.81 6.38 -19.56
N LYS A 420 10.01 7.33 -18.61
CA LYS A 420 10.45 7.03 -17.24
C LYS A 420 9.41 6.25 -16.46
N ILE A 421 8.14 6.61 -16.55
CA ILE A 421 7.05 5.88 -15.90
C ILE A 421 6.91 4.46 -16.48
N ALA A 422 7.08 4.28 -17.79
CA ALA A 422 7.10 2.96 -18.39
C ALA A 422 8.29 2.12 -17.90
N GLU A 423 9.50 2.71 -17.78
CA GLU A 423 10.67 2.06 -17.18
C GLU A 423 10.39 1.63 -15.73
N VAL A 424 9.85 2.53 -14.89
CA VAL A 424 9.50 2.24 -13.49
C VAL A 424 8.48 1.11 -13.41
N SER A 425 7.47 1.13 -14.27
CA SER A 425 6.44 0.08 -14.33
C SER A 425 7.03 -1.27 -14.76
N LEU A 426 8.00 -1.30 -15.71
CA LEU A 426 8.72 -2.51 -16.09
C LEU A 426 9.56 -3.05 -14.93
N MET A 427 10.22 -2.17 -14.17
CA MET A 427 10.97 -2.57 -12.98
C MET A 427 10.05 -3.10 -11.87
N LEU A 428 8.87 -2.50 -11.70
CA LEU A 428 7.88 -2.96 -10.73
C LEU A 428 7.33 -4.35 -11.11
N ILE A 429 6.86 -4.52 -12.35
CA ILE A 429 6.25 -5.78 -12.80
C ILE A 429 7.26 -6.94 -12.83
N SER A 430 8.55 -6.65 -13.09
CA SER A 430 9.64 -7.63 -13.04
C SER A 430 10.17 -7.91 -11.63
N GLY A 431 9.62 -7.25 -10.58
CA GLY A 431 10.06 -7.42 -9.19
C GLY A 431 11.45 -6.84 -8.90
N ARG A 432 11.92 -5.87 -9.71
CA ARG A 432 13.25 -5.24 -9.62
C ARG A 432 13.21 -3.81 -9.09
N ILE A 433 12.03 -3.28 -8.76
CA ILE A 433 11.88 -1.86 -8.40
C ILE A 433 12.78 -1.46 -7.21
N MET A 434 13.05 -2.38 -6.29
CA MET A 434 13.95 -2.16 -5.15
C MET A 434 15.43 -1.99 -5.53
N GLU A 435 15.78 -2.19 -6.82
CA GLU A 435 17.14 -1.91 -7.30
C GLU A 435 17.43 -0.40 -7.42
N TYR A 436 16.40 0.45 -7.41
CA TYR A 436 16.55 1.91 -7.36
C TYR A 436 17.09 2.42 -6.02
N ASP A 437 16.97 1.65 -4.94
CA ASP A 437 17.49 1.99 -3.62
C ASP A 437 18.99 1.66 -3.49
N LYS A 438 19.54 0.84 -4.38
CA LYS A 438 20.94 0.41 -4.39
C LYS A 438 21.79 1.30 -5.29
#